data_b8820b936ebe3790b7780a01ab03cbe1
#
_entry.id   b8820b936ebe3790b7780a01ab03cbe1
#
_cell.length_a   1.000
_cell.length_b   1.000
_cell.length_c   1.000
_cell.angle_alpha   90.00
_cell.angle_beta   90.00
_cell.angle_gamma   90.00
#
_symmetry.space_group_name_H-M   'P 1'
#
loop_
_entity.id
_entity.type
_entity.pdbx_description
1 polymer ?
#
loop_
_entity_poly.entity_id
_entity_poly.type
_entity_poly.pdbx_seq_one_letter_code
_entity_poly.pdbx_strand_id
1 'polypeptide(L)'
;MGENGAGKTTLMRVLTTVLKQTEGLVSLDGILYNEGNYEKIQKKIGYLPQEIDLYPNLTVKECLVYMGGLSGVSTNDLKQRITYYLEKTSLTEHQNKKMRQLSGGMKRRVGLIQALLNNPDFLIIDEPTTGLDPEERIRIRNLLVDFSKDRTVLFSTHVVEDLAATCTQLAIMKKGNFLYSGSVSGLLENAKGCVWNCTVQNAEEARLLEANYSISSKQYVENGIHMKVLSKGKPNEKCVPDNDITLEDAYIYLTNS
;
A
#
# COMPACT_ATOMS: atom_id res chain seq x y z
N MET A 1 -5.42 2.84 2.93
CA MET A 1 -5.00 4.05 2.19
C MET A 1 -5.26 5.31 3.01
N GLY A 2 -4.56 6.41 2.75
CA GLY A 2 -4.77 7.72 3.42
C GLY A 2 -3.53 8.59 3.34
N GLU A 3 -3.71 9.87 3.62
CA GLU A 3 -2.63 10.87 3.65
C GLU A 3 -1.57 10.57 4.72
N ASN A 4 -0.44 11.28 4.66
CA ASN A 4 0.56 11.23 5.71
C ASN A 4 -0.04 11.75 7.02
N GLY A 5 0.22 11.05 8.13
CA GLY A 5 -0.39 11.36 9.43
C GLY A 5 -1.82 10.83 9.64
N ALA A 6 -2.42 10.10 8.68
CA ALA A 6 -3.75 9.53 8.83
C ALA A 6 -3.86 8.42 9.89
N GLY A 7 -2.73 7.89 10.42
CA GLY A 7 -2.72 6.82 11.42
C GLY A 7 -2.39 5.43 10.88
N LYS A 8 -2.08 5.29 9.57
CA LYS A 8 -1.81 4.00 8.92
C LYS A 8 -0.70 3.19 9.59
N THR A 9 0.48 3.81 9.76
CA THR A 9 1.64 3.17 10.43
C THR A 9 1.34 2.79 11.88
N THR A 10 0.58 3.62 12.61
CA THR A 10 0.14 3.31 13.98
C THR A 10 -0.74 2.07 13.99
N LEU A 11 -1.74 1.99 13.10
CA LEU A 11 -2.58 0.81 12.95
C LEU A 11 -1.75 -0.44 12.62
N MET A 12 -0.81 -0.34 11.64
CA MET A 12 0.07 -1.46 11.29
C MET A 12 0.91 -1.94 12.48
N ARG A 13 1.45 -1.01 13.26
CA ARG A 13 2.22 -1.35 14.48
C ARG A 13 1.36 -2.02 15.56
N VAL A 14 0.10 -1.65 15.70
CA VAL A 14 -0.84 -2.35 16.60
C VAL A 14 -1.12 -3.76 16.09
N LEU A 15 -1.44 -3.90 14.81
CA LEU A 15 -1.72 -5.21 14.20
C LEU A 15 -0.53 -6.17 14.23
N THR A 16 0.70 -5.65 14.24
CA THR A 16 1.93 -6.46 14.33
C THR A 16 2.45 -6.62 15.76
N THR A 17 1.68 -6.24 16.76
CA THR A 17 2.02 -6.30 18.20
C THR A 17 3.24 -5.45 18.60
N VAL A 18 3.74 -4.59 17.71
CA VAL A 18 4.84 -3.65 18.01
C VAL A 18 4.36 -2.52 18.93
N LEU A 19 3.09 -2.15 18.81
CA LEU A 19 2.44 -1.16 19.67
C LEU A 19 1.22 -1.80 20.33
N LYS A 20 1.06 -1.59 21.64
CA LYS A 20 -0.13 -2.04 22.38
C LYS A 20 -1.29 -1.06 22.12
N GLN A 21 -2.49 -1.60 21.86
CA GLN A 21 -3.70 -0.78 21.77
C GLN A 21 -4.01 -0.14 23.13
N THR A 22 -4.47 1.10 23.11
CA THR A 22 -4.87 1.84 24.33
C THR A 22 -6.28 1.42 24.74
N GLU A 23 -7.18 1.28 23.78
CA GLU A 23 -8.59 0.91 23.98
C GLU A 23 -9.06 -0.02 22.86
N GLY A 24 -10.21 -0.65 23.06
CA GLY A 24 -10.80 -1.57 22.10
C GLY A 24 -10.20 -2.98 22.13
N LEU A 25 -10.67 -3.83 21.23
CA LEU A 25 -10.26 -5.22 21.11
C LEU A 25 -9.73 -5.49 19.70
N VAL A 26 -8.62 -6.19 19.61
CA VAL A 26 -8.05 -6.67 18.35
C VAL A 26 -7.96 -8.19 18.42
N SER A 27 -8.32 -8.89 17.37
CA SER A 27 -8.14 -10.34 17.24
C SER A 27 -7.67 -10.72 15.85
N LEU A 28 -6.90 -11.81 15.77
CA LEU A 28 -6.44 -12.42 14.53
C LEU A 28 -6.84 -13.91 14.58
N ASP A 29 -7.64 -14.38 13.64
CA ASP A 29 -8.21 -15.74 13.65
C ASP A 29 -8.84 -16.15 14.99
N GLY A 30 -9.58 -15.23 15.63
CA GLY A 30 -10.19 -15.45 16.94
C GLY A 30 -9.22 -15.39 18.12
N ILE A 31 -7.92 -15.19 17.90
CA ILE A 31 -6.91 -15.03 18.94
C ILE A 31 -6.88 -13.56 19.38
N LEU A 32 -7.29 -13.26 20.60
CA LEU A 32 -7.25 -11.90 21.17
C LEU A 32 -5.80 -11.43 21.38
N TYR A 33 -5.57 -10.15 21.07
CA TYR A 33 -4.30 -9.47 21.31
C TYR A 33 -4.14 -9.16 22.81
N ASN A 34 -3.35 -9.98 23.48
CA ASN A 34 -2.91 -9.78 24.86
C ASN A 34 -1.53 -10.39 25.04
N GLU A 35 -0.86 -10.07 26.13
CA GLU A 35 0.53 -10.47 26.40
C GLU A 35 0.75 -11.99 26.32
N GLY A 36 -0.25 -12.81 26.74
CA GLY A 36 -0.17 -14.26 26.66
C GLY A 36 -0.30 -14.84 25.24
N ASN A 37 -0.77 -14.05 24.28
CA ASN A 37 -1.02 -14.50 22.91
C ASN A 37 -0.08 -13.87 21.87
N TYR A 38 0.71 -12.85 22.21
CA TYR A 38 1.56 -12.14 21.23
C TYR A 38 2.50 -13.06 20.48
N GLU A 39 3.15 -14.01 21.13
CA GLU A 39 4.03 -14.96 20.44
C GLU A 39 3.29 -15.81 19.39
N LYS A 40 2.06 -16.25 19.69
CA LYS A 40 1.23 -17.03 18.76
C LYS A 40 0.83 -16.17 17.55
N ILE A 41 0.52 -14.90 17.78
CA ILE A 41 0.14 -13.95 16.75
C ILE A 41 1.33 -13.62 15.87
N GLN A 42 2.49 -13.33 16.47
CA GLN A 42 3.73 -13.01 15.75
C GLN A 42 4.20 -14.14 14.83
N LYS A 43 4.00 -15.42 15.22
CA LYS A 43 4.31 -16.56 14.37
C LYS A 43 3.46 -16.62 13.09
N LYS A 44 2.26 -16.03 13.10
CA LYS A 44 1.36 -15.95 11.95
C LYS A 44 1.60 -14.74 11.05
N ILE A 45 2.36 -13.75 11.50
CA ILE A 45 2.52 -12.45 10.84
C ILE A 45 3.92 -12.32 10.25
N GLY A 46 3.99 -11.91 8.97
CA GLY A 46 5.17 -11.30 8.38
C GLY A 46 5.01 -9.79 8.39
N TYR A 47 6.02 -9.06 8.80
CA TYR A 47 5.95 -7.60 8.87
C TYR A 47 7.11 -6.92 8.15
N LEU A 48 6.77 -5.98 7.26
CA LEU A 48 7.70 -5.06 6.63
C LEU A 48 7.36 -3.63 7.05
N PRO A 49 8.12 -2.99 7.96
CA PRO A 49 7.92 -1.60 8.36
C PRO A 49 8.31 -0.63 7.24
N GLN A 50 7.89 0.62 7.36
CA GLN A 50 8.26 1.71 6.43
C GLN A 50 9.77 1.94 6.42
N GLU A 51 10.39 2.02 7.58
CA GLU A 51 11.85 2.11 7.72
C GLU A 51 12.42 0.74 8.07
N ILE A 52 13.47 0.36 7.36
CA ILE A 52 14.12 -0.94 7.52
C ILE A 52 15.55 -0.70 7.98
N ASP A 53 15.83 -1.09 9.20
CA ASP A 53 17.19 -1.12 9.75
C ASP A 53 17.70 -2.55 9.80
N LEU A 54 18.45 -2.93 8.75
CA LEU A 54 19.05 -4.25 8.61
C LEU A 54 20.55 -4.16 8.89
N TYR A 55 21.15 -5.24 9.40
CA TYR A 55 22.54 -5.36 9.80
C TYR A 55 23.52 -4.90 8.70
N PRO A 56 24.14 -3.70 8.79
CA PRO A 56 24.85 -3.08 7.65
C PRO A 56 26.10 -3.84 7.21
N ASN A 57 26.71 -4.61 8.11
CA ASN A 57 27.95 -5.33 7.87
C ASN A 57 27.75 -6.78 7.38
N LEU A 58 26.55 -7.34 7.53
CA LEU A 58 26.21 -8.64 6.98
C LEU A 58 25.96 -8.54 5.46
N THR A 59 26.26 -9.62 4.75
CA THR A 59 25.77 -9.79 3.38
C THR A 59 24.27 -10.01 3.37
N VAL A 60 23.62 -9.81 2.22
CA VAL A 60 22.19 -10.08 2.05
C VAL A 60 21.84 -11.50 2.50
N LYS A 61 22.62 -12.49 2.05
CA LYS A 61 22.41 -13.89 2.41
C LYS A 61 22.58 -14.16 3.90
N GLU A 62 23.65 -13.64 4.51
CA GLU A 62 23.89 -13.77 5.96
C GLU A 62 22.76 -13.13 6.77
N CYS A 63 22.32 -11.93 6.36
CA CYS A 63 21.22 -11.22 7.00
C CYS A 63 19.92 -12.05 6.96
N LEU A 64 19.55 -12.57 5.78
CA LEU A 64 18.36 -13.40 5.62
C LEU A 64 18.43 -14.72 6.40
N VAL A 65 19.60 -15.36 6.42
CA VAL A 65 19.83 -16.60 7.23
C VAL A 65 19.66 -16.28 8.71
N TYR A 66 20.26 -15.19 9.19
CA TYR A 66 20.16 -14.77 10.58
C TYR A 66 18.70 -14.48 10.98
N MET A 67 18.00 -13.64 10.21
CA MET A 67 16.62 -13.24 10.50
C MET A 67 15.64 -14.44 10.43
N GLY A 68 15.81 -15.32 9.44
CA GLY A 68 14.99 -16.52 9.33
C GLY A 68 15.24 -17.53 10.44
N GLY A 69 16.50 -17.63 10.91
CA GLY A 69 16.85 -18.43 12.09
C GLY A 69 16.18 -17.93 13.37
N LEU A 70 16.13 -16.61 13.58
CA LEU A 70 15.41 -16.01 14.71
C LEU A 70 13.89 -16.31 14.66
N SER A 71 13.33 -16.46 13.47
CA SER A 71 11.91 -16.82 13.28
C SER A 71 11.64 -18.31 13.44
N GLY A 72 12.65 -19.13 13.78
CA GLY A 72 12.50 -20.57 14.01
C GLY A 72 12.33 -21.42 12.74
N VAL A 73 12.66 -20.88 11.56
CA VAL A 73 12.59 -21.61 10.28
C VAL A 73 13.72 -22.65 10.21
N SER A 74 13.41 -23.87 9.79
CA SER A 74 14.43 -24.91 9.63
C SER A 74 15.50 -24.49 8.60
N THR A 75 16.75 -24.92 8.81
CA THR A 75 17.87 -24.55 7.92
C THR A 75 17.63 -24.96 6.47
N ASN A 76 16.97 -26.10 6.24
CA ASN A 76 16.69 -26.62 4.89
C ASN A 76 15.61 -25.75 4.20
N ASP A 77 14.48 -25.48 4.88
CA ASP A 77 13.42 -24.65 4.36
C ASP A 77 13.90 -23.22 4.10
N LEU A 78 14.72 -22.71 5.04
CA LEU A 78 15.28 -21.37 4.95
C LEU A 78 16.14 -21.20 3.70
N LYS A 79 17.02 -22.16 3.41
CA LYS A 79 17.85 -22.14 2.21
C LYS A 79 17.01 -22.12 0.93
N GLN A 80 15.96 -22.94 0.86
CA GLN A 80 15.06 -22.99 -0.30
C GLN A 80 14.30 -21.68 -0.47
N ARG A 81 13.71 -21.15 0.62
CA ARG A 81 12.95 -19.89 0.60
C ARG A 81 13.82 -18.70 0.24
N ILE A 82 15.03 -18.59 0.81
CA ILE A 82 15.97 -17.51 0.46
C ILE A 82 16.29 -17.55 -1.04
N THR A 83 16.63 -18.71 -1.59
CA THR A 83 16.94 -18.85 -3.03
C THR A 83 15.76 -18.42 -3.89
N TYR A 84 14.56 -18.92 -3.58
CA TYR A 84 13.32 -18.58 -4.30
C TYR A 84 13.02 -17.08 -4.27
N TYR A 85 13.05 -16.46 -3.09
CA TYR A 85 12.71 -15.04 -2.99
C TYR A 85 13.80 -14.12 -3.54
N LEU A 86 15.08 -14.46 -3.45
CA LEU A 86 16.16 -13.72 -4.11
C LEU A 86 15.97 -13.68 -5.63
N GLU A 87 15.55 -14.77 -6.23
CA GLU A 87 15.22 -14.84 -7.66
C GLU A 87 14.00 -13.97 -7.99
N LYS A 88 12.89 -14.14 -7.26
CA LYS A 88 11.65 -13.38 -7.46
C LYS A 88 11.81 -11.88 -7.32
N THR A 89 12.75 -11.43 -6.49
CA THR A 89 13.04 -10.01 -6.25
C THR A 89 14.26 -9.49 -7.02
N SER A 90 14.84 -10.28 -7.93
CA SER A 90 16.06 -9.93 -8.71
C SER A 90 17.24 -9.50 -7.83
N LEU A 91 17.45 -10.20 -6.72
CA LEU A 91 18.57 -9.96 -5.80
C LEU A 91 19.62 -11.08 -5.80
N THR A 92 19.48 -12.09 -6.64
CA THR A 92 20.40 -13.25 -6.69
C THR A 92 21.86 -12.84 -6.87
N GLU A 93 22.15 -11.93 -7.80
CA GLU A 93 23.51 -11.43 -8.06
C GLU A 93 24.06 -10.55 -6.92
N HIS A 94 23.17 -10.06 -6.06
CA HIS A 94 23.51 -9.17 -4.96
C HIS A 94 23.59 -9.88 -3.61
N GLN A 95 23.36 -11.21 -3.56
CA GLN A 95 23.29 -11.96 -2.30
C GLN A 95 24.56 -11.90 -1.44
N ASN A 96 25.72 -11.68 -2.05
CA ASN A 96 27.01 -11.56 -1.38
C ASN A 96 27.43 -10.10 -1.11
N LYS A 97 26.65 -9.10 -1.54
CA LYS A 97 26.90 -7.70 -1.17
C LYS A 97 26.51 -7.44 0.27
N LYS A 98 27.25 -6.58 0.96
CA LYS A 98 26.90 -6.13 2.32
C LYS A 98 25.67 -5.23 2.25
N MET A 99 24.81 -5.29 3.28
CA MET A 99 23.59 -4.51 3.37
C MET A 99 23.83 -3.00 3.19
N ARG A 100 24.94 -2.46 3.70
CA ARG A 100 25.32 -1.04 3.53
C ARG A 100 25.60 -0.62 2.07
N GLN A 101 25.88 -1.58 1.18
CA GLN A 101 26.20 -1.32 -0.23
C GLN A 101 24.95 -1.33 -1.13
N LEU A 102 23.78 -1.64 -0.57
CA LEU A 102 22.52 -1.71 -1.30
C LEU A 102 21.86 -0.34 -1.41
N SER A 103 21.16 -0.11 -2.52
CA SER A 103 20.23 1.01 -2.67
C SER A 103 19.04 0.89 -1.70
N GLY A 104 18.30 1.98 -1.50
CA GLY A 104 17.08 1.95 -0.68
C GLY A 104 16.06 0.93 -1.18
N GLY A 105 15.82 0.86 -2.49
CA GLY A 105 14.92 -0.12 -3.10
C GLY A 105 15.40 -1.56 -2.93
N MET A 106 16.72 -1.82 -3.06
CA MET A 106 17.28 -3.16 -2.78
C MET A 106 17.10 -3.55 -1.32
N LYS A 107 17.35 -2.65 -0.36
CA LYS A 107 17.10 -2.89 1.07
C LYS A 107 15.63 -3.20 1.31
N ARG A 108 14.73 -2.47 0.66
CA ARG A 108 13.27 -2.69 0.75
C ARG A 108 12.89 -4.11 0.32
N ARG A 109 13.45 -4.57 -0.79
CA ARG A 109 13.25 -5.94 -1.29
C ARG A 109 13.82 -7.00 -0.34
N VAL A 110 14.99 -6.78 0.27
CA VAL A 110 15.53 -7.68 1.31
C VAL A 110 14.61 -7.74 2.53
N GLY A 111 14.08 -6.59 2.98
CA GLY A 111 13.10 -6.55 4.07
C GLY A 111 11.80 -7.29 3.75
N LEU A 112 11.33 -7.21 2.49
CA LEU A 112 10.17 -8.00 2.06
C LEU A 112 10.47 -9.51 2.10
N ILE A 113 11.64 -9.94 1.61
CA ILE A 113 12.05 -11.34 1.73
C ILE A 113 12.04 -11.78 3.20
N GLN A 114 12.64 -11.00 4.09
CA GLN A 114 12.67 -11.27 5.53
C GLN A 114 11.27 -11.48 6.10
N ALA A 115 10.29 -10.63 5.73
CA ALA A 115 8.91 -10.75 6.18
C ALA A 115 8.21 -12.02 5.66
N LEU A 116 8.70 -12.61 4.57
CA LEU A 116 8.14 -13.81 3.92
C LEU A 116 8.81 -15.12 4.39
N LEU A 117 9.98 -15.06 5.05
CA LEU A 117 10.78 -16.26 5.36
C LEU A 117 10.07 -17.27 6.27
N ASN A 118 9.29 -16.81 7.24
CA ASN A 118 8.53 -17.68 8.14
C ASN A 118 7.23 -18.22 7.52
N ASN A 119 6.96 -17.92 6.24
CA ASN A 119 5.76 -18.34 5.52
C ASN A 119 4.46 -17.93 6.24
N PRO A 120 4.27 -16.64 6.52
CA PRO A 120 3.18 -16.17 7.38
C PRO A 120 1.81 -16.37 6.74
N ASP A 121 0.76 -16.48 7.58
CA ASP A 121 -0.65 -16.48 7.16
C ASP A 121 -1.10 -15.05 6.79
N PHE A 122 -0.51 -14.05 7.48
CA PHE A 122 -0.81 -12.62 7.32
C PHE A 122 0.48 -11.85 7.04
N LEU A 123 0.53 -11.19 5.90
CA LEU A 123 1.64 -10.31 5.54
C LEU A 123 1.19 -8.85 5.69
N ILE A 124 1.85 -8.11 6.56
CA ILE A 124 1.57 -6.69 6.84
C ILE A 124 2.73 -5.86 6.34
N ILE A 125 2.47 -4.88 5.47
CA ILE A 125 3.51 -4.09 4.81
C ILE A 125 3.16 -2.60 4.88
N ASP A 126 4.08 -1.82 5.42
CA ASP A 126 3.93 -0.36 5.40
C ASP A 126 4.66 0.22 4.19
N GLU A 127 3.89 0.68 3.19
CA GLU A 127 4.36 1.28 1.93
C GLU A 127 5.30 0.40 1.08
N PRO A 128 4.84 -0.73 0.50
CA PRO A 128 5.70 -1.71 -0.18
C PRO A 128 6.50 -1.16 -1.36
N THR A 129 6.00 -0.16 -2.06
CA THR A 129 6.51 0.33 -3.34
C THR A 129 7.23 1.68 -3.26
N THR A 130 7.29 2.29 -2.07
CA THR A 130 7.96 3.57 -1.86
C THR A 130 9.46 3.47 -2.14
N GLY A 131 9.97 4.39 -2.98
CA GLY A 131 11.38 4.44 -3.35
C GLY A 131 11.83 3.39 -4.37
N LEU A 132 10.88 2.67 -4.99
CA LEU A 132 11.14 1.76 -6.09
C LEU A 132 10.91 2.45 -7.45
N ASP A 133 11.67 2.05 -8.46
CA ASP A 133 11.39 2.40 -9.84
C ASP A 133 10.14 1.67 -10.38
N PRO A 134 9.57 2.09 -11.53
CA PRO A 134 8.32 1.52 -12.05
C PRO A 134 8.39 0.00 -12.31
N GLU A 135 9.50 -0.52 -12.80
CA GLU A 135 9.66 -1.95 -13.08
C GLU A 135 9.70 -2.76 -11.79
N GLU A 136 10.43 -2.28 -10.79
CA GLU A 136 10.50 -2.89 -9.46
C GLU A 136 9.15 -2.87 -8.74
N ARG A 137 8.37 -1.78 -8.87
CA ARG A 137 6.99 -1.70 -8.34
C ARG A 137 6.11 -2.80 -8.91
N ILE A 138 6.15 -3.02 -10.23
CA ILE A 138 5.37 -4.07 -10.88
C ILE A 138 5.76 -5.44 -10.33
N ARG A 139 7.07 -5.73 -10.18
CA ARG A 139 7.55 -7.01 -9.63
C ARG A 139 7.05 -7.25 -8.20
N ILE A 140 7.16 -6.24 -7.34
CA ILE A 140 6.70 -6.37 -5.95
C ILE A 140 5.19 -6.57 -5.91
N ARG A 141 4.40 -5.81 -6.68
CA ARG A 141 2.95 -6.00 -6.79
C ARG A 141 2.60 -7.43 -7.20
N ASN A 142 3.23 -7.96 -8.25
CA ASN A 142 2.97 -9.31 -8.71
C ASN A 142 3.32 -10.36 -7.64
N LEU A 143 4.43 -10.18 -6.92
CA LEU A 143 4.80 -11.06 -5.81
C LEU A 143 3.75 -11.03 -4.68
N LEU A 144 3.22 -9.86 -4.35
CA LEU A 144 2.17 -9.71 -3.33
C LEU A 144 0.84 -10.34 -3.78
N VAL A 145 0.47 -10.17 -5.05
CA VAL A 145 -0.71 -10.81 -5.65
C VAL A 145 -0.55 -12.34 -5.62
N ASP A 146 0.60 -12.87 -6.02
CA ASP A 146 0.84 -14.31 -5.96
C ASP A 146 0.79 -14.84 -4.52
N PHE A 147 1.33 -14.11 -3.56
CA PHE A 147 1.29 -14.49 -2.15
C PHE A 147 -0.14 -14.43 -1.57
N SER A 148 -0.97 -13.53 -2.06
CA SER A 148 -2.35 -13.32 -1.56
C SER A 148 -3.36 -14.40 -2.00
N LYS A 149 -2.99 -15.34 -2.89
CA LYS A 149 -3.92 -16.40 -3.39
C LYS A 149 -4.48 -17.26 -2.27
N ASP A 150 -3.65 -17.60 -1.30
CA ASP A 150 -4.01 -18.47 -0.18
C ASP A 150 -3.82 -17.80 1.19
N ARG A 151 -3.51 -16.51 1.22
CA ARG A 151 -3.13 -15.77 2.43
C ARG A 151 -3.66 -14.35 2.41
N THR A 152 -3.62 -13.71 3.56
CA THR A 152 -4.03 -12.31 3.67
C THR A 152 -2.81 -11.39 3.55
N VAL A 153 -2.89 -10.42 2.63
CA VAL A 153 -1.92 -9.34 2.50
C VAL A 153 -2.59 -8.01 2.83
N LEU A 154 -2.09 -7.34 3.84
CA LEU A 154 -2.51 -6.00 4.21
C LEU A 154 -1.33 -5.04 3.97
N PHE A 155 -1.50 -4.06 3.11
CA PHE A 155 -0.47 -3.05 2.93
C PHE A 155 -1.04 -1.63 2.98
N SER A 156 -0.22 -0.70 3.48
CA SER A 156 -0.51 0.72 3.39
C SER A 156 0.09 1.29 2.11
N THR A 157 -0.59 2.25 1.51
CA THR A 157 -0.05 3.07 0.43
C THR A 157 -0.76 4.41 0.37
N HIS A 158 -0.08 5.40 -0.19
CA HIS A 158 -0.67 6.66 -0.65
C HIS A 158 -0.76 6.72 -2.18
N VAL A 159 -0.30 5.66 -2.88
CA VAL A 159 -0.30 5.54 -4.36
C VAL A 159 -1.54 4.78 -4.80
N VAL A 160 -2.45 5.47 -5.47
CA VAL A 160 -3.76 4.92 -5.88
C VAL A 160 -3.63 3.81 -6.90
N GLU A 161 -2.66 3.93 -7.83
CA GLU A 161 -2.42 2.92 -8.86
C GLU A 161 -2.03 1.55 -8.29
N ASP A 162 -1.32 1.54 -7.14
CA ASP A 162 -0.95 0.28 -6.50
C ASP A 162 -2.18 -0.48 -5.99
N LEU A 163 -3.21 0.24 -5.50
CA LEU A 163 -4.46 -0.35 -5.05
C LEU A 163 -5.31 -0.87 -6.21
N ALA A 164 -5.49 -0.05 -7.24
CA ALA A 164 -6.30 -0.43 -8.40
C ALA A 164 -5.82 -1.74 -9.06
N ALA A 165 -4.50 -1.97 -9.05
CA ALA A 165 -3.89 -3.15 -9.68
C ALA A 165 -3.84 -4.41 -8.79
N THR A 166 -4.01 -4.27 -7.45
CA THR A 166 -3.70 -5.39 -6.52
C THR A 166 -4.80 -5.70 -5.52
N CYS A 167 -5.68 -4.75 -5.21
CA CYS A 167 -6.62 -4.89 -4.12
C CYS A 167 -8.05 -5.14 -4.58
N THR A 168 -8.76 -6.02 -3.89
CA THR A 168 -10.23 -6.18 -4.00
C THR A 168 -10.96 -5.46 -2.88
N GLN A 169 -10.30 -5.27 -1.74
CA GLN A 169 -10.81 -4.60 -0.54
C GLN A 169 -9.87 -3.46 -0.16
N LEU A 170 -10.43 -2.36 0.32
CA LEU A 170 -9.65 -1.23 0.80
C LEU A 170 -10.30 -0.55 2.00
N ALA A 171 -9.47 0.10 2.80
CA ALA A 171 -9.91 1.02 3.84
C ALA A 171 -9.22 2.37 3.65
N ILE A 172 -9.98 3.46 3.76
CA ILE A 172 -9.48 4.84 3.65
C ILE A 172 -9.51 5.47 5.04
N MET A 173 -8.35 5.97 5.46
CA MET A 173 -8.18 6.61 6.77
C MET A 173 -7.87 8.11 6.60
N LYS A 174 -8.47 8.93 7.47
CA LYS A 174 -8.18 10.37 7.59
C LYS A 174 -8.21 10.75 9.08
N LYS A 175 -7.10 11.32 9.60
CA LYS A 175 -6.99 11.79 10.99
C LYS A 175 -7.41 10.74 12.04
N GLY A 176 -6.97 9.50 11.86
CA GLY A 176 -7.25 8.40 12.78
C GLY A 176 -8.61 7.68 12.58
N ASN A 177 -9.48 8.19 11.73
CA ASN A 177 -10.79 7.62 11.48
C ASN A 177 -10.86 6.90 10.13
N PHE A 178 -11.69 5.85 10.04
CA PHE A 178 -12.03 5.23 8.77
C PHE A 178 -13.13 6.05 8.08
N LEU A 179 -12.84 6.58 6.89
CA LEU A 179 -13.85 7.21 6.02
C LEU A 179 -14.58 6.17 5.17
N TYR A 180 -13.90 5.09 4.82
CA TYR A 180 -14.45 4.00 4.02
C TYR A 180 -13.76 2.69 4.39
N SER A 181 -14.53 1.60 4.35
CA SER A 181 -14.02 0.23 4.44
C SER A 181 -14.95 -0.66 3.61
N GLY A 182 -14.41 -1.30 2.57
CA GLY A 182 -15.19 -2.12 1.66
C GLY A 182 -14.45 -2.45 0.36
N SER A 183 -15.19 -2.91 -0.65
CA SER A 183 -14.61 -3.26 -1.95
C SER A 183 -14.20 -2.03 -2.76
N VAL A 184 -13.21 -2.19 -3.63
CA VAL A 184 -12.83 -1.17 -4.60
C VAL A 184 -14.02 -0.77 -5.49
N SER A 185 -14.81 -1.76 -5.94
CA SER A 185 -16.02 -1.51 -6.75
C SER A 185 -17.07 -0.69 -5.99
N GLY A 186 -17.24 -0.95 -4.68
CA GLY A 186 -18.16 -0.18 -3.86
C GLY A 186 -17.73 1.29 -3.70
N LEU A 187 -16.43 1.56 -3.62
CA LEU A 187 -15.94 2.95 -3.59
C LEU A 187 -16.19 3.67 -4.91
N LEU A 188 -15.96 3.01 -6.05
CA LEU A 188 -16.25 3.57 -7.38
C LEU A 188 -17.74 3.85 -7.55
N GLU A 189 -18.61 2.95 -7.07
CA GLU A 189 -20.07 3.14 -7.10
C GLU A 189 -20.51 4.39 -6.33
N ASN A 190 -19.90 4.67 -5.18
CA ASN A 190 -20.19 5.87 -4.37
C ASN A 190 -19.83 7.19 -5.09
N ALA A 191 -18.93 7.15 -6.08
CA ALA A 191 -18.55 8.32 -6.87
C ALA A 191 -19.36 8.47 -8.17
N LYS A 192 -20.23 7.51 -8.50
CA LYS A 192 -21.07 7.60 -9.71
C LYS A 192 -21.97 8.82 -9.67
N GLY A 193 -22.00 9.54 -10.80
CA GLY A 193 -22.75 10.77 -10.95
C GLY A 193 -22.15 11.97 -10.23
N CYS A 194 -20.95 11.83 -9.64
CA CYS A 194 -20.25 12.89 -8.95
C CYS A 194 -18.95 13.32 -9.64
N VAL A 195 -18.61 12.71 -10.77
CA VAL A 195 -17.43 13.03 -11.59
C VAL A 195 -17.89 13.63 -12.92
N TRP A 196 -17.33 14.77 -13.27
CA TRP A 196 -17.73 15.55 -14.43
C TRP A 196 -16.52 15.90 -15.28
N ASN A 197 -16.62 15.66 -16.58
CA ASN A 197 -15.65 16.16 -17.57
C ASN A 197 -16.07 17.55 -18.01
N CYS A 198 -15.23 18.54 -17.75
CA CYS A 198 -15.44 19.93 -18.09
C CYS A 198 -14.34 20.41 -19.04
N THR A 199 -14.69 20.99 -20.18
CA THR A 199 -13.72 21.63 -21.07
C THR A 199 -13.95 23.14 -21.03
N VAL A 200 -12.93 23.88 -20.58
CA VAL A 200 -12.95 25.35 -20.47
C VAL A 200 -11.91 25.96 -21.41
N GLN A 201 -12.18 27.20 -21.89
CA GLN A 201 -11.39 27.78 -22.96
C GLN A 201 -10.19 28.59 -22.48
N ASN A 202 -10.23 29.05 -21.22
CA ASN A 202 -9.17 29.91 -20.68
C ASN A 202 -8.88 29.60 -19.20
N ALA A 203 -7.77 30.19 -18.74
CA ALA A 203 -7.30 29.96 -17.37
C ALA A 203 -8.22 30.60 -16.29
N GLU A 204 -9.01 31.61 -16.65
CA GLU A 204 -9.92 32.25 -15.71
C GLU A 204 -11.11 31.34 -15.38
N GLU A 205 -11.73 30.72 -16.41
CA GLU A 205 -12.78 29.71 -16.23
C GLU A 205 -12.26 28.51 -15.41
N ALA A 206 -11.02 28.08 -15.67
CA ALA A 206 -10.41 26.97 -14.91
C ALA A 206 -10.24 27.33 -13.43
N ARG A 207 -9.75 28.53 -13.12
CA ARG A 207 -9.62 29.02 -11.74
C ARG A 207 -10.95 29.11 -11.00
N LEU A 208 -12.03 29.47 -11.70
CA LEU A 208 -13.37 29.51 -11.11
C LEU A 208 -13.85 28.10 -10.71
N LEU A 209 -13.56 27.06 -11.52
CA LEU A 209 -13.86 25.68 -11.15
C LEU A 209 -12.99 25.21 -9.98
N GLU A 210 -11.69 25.51 -9.99
CA GLU A 210 -10.76 25.16 -8.91
C GLU A 210 -11.13 25.84 -7.58
N ALA A 211 -11.69 27.04 -7.61
CA ALA A 211 -12.10 27.74 -6.41
C ALA A 211 -13.37 27.18 -5.75
N ASN A 212 -14.24 26.51 -6.54
CA ASN A 212 -15.55 26.07 -6.07
C ASN A 212 -15.66 24.53 -5.93
N TYR A 213 -14.77 23.77 -6.56
CA TYR A 213 -14.88 22.32 -6.64
C TYR A 213 -13.51 21.64 -6.46
N SER A 214 -13.52 20.40 -6.03
CA SER A 214 -12.34 19.52 -6.06
C SER A 214 -12.07 19.07 -7.49
N ILE A 215 -10.81 19.12 -7.90
CA ILE A 215 -10.36 18.73 -9.23
C ILE A 215 -9.46 17.49 -9.10
N SER A 216 -9.78 16.42 -9.81
CA SER A 216 -8.93 15.21 -9.83
C SER A 216 -7.95 15.19 -11.01
N SER A 217 -8.26 15.87 -12.10
CA SER A 217 -7.38 15.95 -13.28
C SER A 217 -7.52 17.29 -13.99
N LYS A 218 -6.39 17.81 -14.51
CA LYS A 218 -6.34 19.00 -15.35
C LYS A 218 -5.30 18.81 -16.46
N GLN A 219 -5.72 18.94 -17.70
CA GLN A 219 -4.87 18.77 -18.87
C GLN A 219 -5.09 19.90 -19.88
N TYR A 220 -4.00 20.42 -20.45
CA TYR A 220 -4.07 21.39 -21.53
C TYR A 220 -4.19 20.61 -22.86
N VAL A 221 -5.22 20.91 -23.61
CA VAL A 221 -5.53 20.32 -24.91
C VAL A 221 -5.58 21.42 -25.99
N GLU A 222 -5.55 21.06 -27.26
CA GLU A 222 -5.54 22.03 -28.38
C GLU A 222 -6.68 23.06 -28.28
N ASN A 223 -7.85 22.66 -27.81
CA ASN A 223 -9.06 23.48 -27.77
C ASN A 223 -9.41 24.00 -26.36
N GLY A 224 -8.42 24.09 -25.44
CA GLY A 224 -8.67 24.60 -24.09
C GLY A 224 -8.05 23.81 -22.97
N ILE A 225 -8.73 23.73 -21.85
CA ILE A 225 -8.31 23.00 -20.65
C ILE A 225 -9.39 21.98 -20.31
N HIS A 226 -9.01 20.71 -20.33
CA HIS A 226 -9.88 19.62 -19.91
C HIS A 226 -9.67 19.34 -18.42
N MET A 227 -10.75 19.25 -17.66
CA MET A 227 -10.72 19.09 -16.22
C MET A 227 -11.72 18.02 -15.78
N LYS A 228 -11.31 17.14 -14.86
CA LYS A 228 -12.23 16.29 -14.10
C LYS A 228 -12.61 16.99 -12.81
N VAL A 229 -13.88 17.33 -12.68
CA VAL A 229 -14.46 18.09 -11.56
C VAL A 229 -15.31 17.17 -10.71
N LEU A 230 -15.13 17.21 -9.39
CA LEU A 230 -15.83 16.36 -8.43
C LEU A 230 -16.93 17.18 -7.73
N SER A 231 -18.20 16.81 -7.96
CA SER A 231 -19.37 17.51 -7.42
C SER A 231 -20.61 16.62 -7.41
N LYS A 232 -21.46 16.73 -6.39
CA LYS A 232 -22.78 16.07 -6.33
C LYS A 232 -23.75 16.52 -7.42
N GLY A 233 -23.61 17.76 -7.87
CA GLY A 233 -24.44 18.33 -8.91
C GLY A 233 -23.59 18.77 -10.09
N LYS A 234 -24.24 18.99 -11.26
CA LYS A 234 -23.58 19.49 -12.47
C LYS A 234 -22.91 20.84 -12.20
N PRO A 235 -21.58 20.99 -12.36
CA PRO A 235 -20.85 22.22 -12.03
C PRO A 235 -21.28 23.42 -12.91
N ASN A 236 -21.43 23.20 -14.23
CA ASN A 236 -21.95 24.17 -15.20
C ASN A 236 -22.44 23.47 -16.48
N GLU A 237 -22.97 24.23 -17.43
CA GLU A 237 -23.53 23.69 -18.68
C GLU A 237 -22.48 23.01 -19.58
N LYS A 238 -21.22 23.42 -19.49
CA LYS A 238 -20.10 22.87 -20.28
C LYS A 238 -19.61 21.51 -19.75
N CYS A 239 -20.05 21.08 -18.57
CA CYS A 239 -19.64 19.83 -17.96
C CYS A 239 -20.61 18.69 -18.34
N VAL A 240 -20.03 17.54 -18.65
CA VAL A 240 -20.75 16.30 -18.94
C VAL A 240 -20.37 15.22 -17.92
N PRO A 241 -21.28 14.31 -17.55
CA PRO A 241 -20.95 13.24 -16.62
C PRO A 241 -19.80 12.40 -17.16
N ASP A 242 -18.84 12.05 -16.30
CA ASP A 242 -17.81 11.07 -16.62
C ASP A 242 -18.28 9.67 -16.20
N ASN A 243 -18.26 8.73 -17.16
CA ASN A 243 -18.61 7.34 -16.91
C ASN A 243 -17.36 6.46 -16.64
N ASP A 244 -16.16 7.00 -16.92
CA ASP A 244 -14.89 6.32 -16.69
C ASP A 244 -14.24 6.84 -15.40
N ILE A 245 -14.89 6.49 -14.28
CA ILE A 245 -14.49 6.94 -12.94
C ILE A 245 -13.30 6.13 -12.47
N THR A 246 -12.19 6.80 -12.14
CA THR A 246 -11.00 6.18 -11.59
C THR A 246 -11.08 6.04 -10.07
N LEU A 247 -10.23 5.16 -9.52
CA LEU A 247 -10.11 5.03 -8.06
C LEU A 247 -9.60 6.34 -7.43
N GLU A 248 -8.78 7.11 -8.15
CA GLU A 248 -8.30 8.43 -7.73
C GLU A 248 -9.44 9.44 -7.62
N ASP A 249 -10.32 9.49 -8.63
CA ASP A 249 -11.52 10.34 -8.61
C ASP A 249 -12.38 10.04 -7.36
N ALA A 250 -12.66 8.76 -7.12
CA ALA A 250 -13.47 8.32 -6.00
C ALA A 250 -12.80 8.60 -4.63
N TYR A 251 -11.47 8.45 -4.55
CA TYR A 251 -10.71 8.79 -3.35
C TYR A 251 -10.75 10.28 -3.04
N ILE A 252 -10.45 11.13 -4.02
CA ILE A 252 -10.45 12.60 -3.85
C ILE A 252 -11.85 13.09 -3.51
N TYR A 253 -12.89 12.56 -4.18
CA TYR A 253 -14.28 12.87 -3.87
C TYR A 253 -14.62 12.58 -2.41
N LEU A 254 -14.32 11.36 -1.94
CA LEU A 254 -14.61 10.94 -0.56
C LEU A 254 -13.85 11.77 0.49
N THR A 255 -12.60 12.10 0.22
CA THR A 255 -11.75 12.80 1.22
C THR A 255 -12.01 14.29 1.32
N ASN A 256 -12.66 14.90 0.29
CA ASN A 256 -13.00 16.34 0.23
C ASN A 256 -14.50 16.61 0.41
N SER A 257 -15.33 15.57 0.49
CA SER A 257 -16.75 15.66 0.84
C SER A 257 -16.93 15.72 2.34
#